data_1d12b0d8deb892e05cf449bc96096b6c
#
_entry.id   1d12b0d8deb892e05cf449bc96096b6c
#
_cell.length_a   1.000
_cell.length_b   1.000
_cell.length_c   1.000
_cell.angle_alpha   90.00
_cell.angle_beta   90.00
_cell.angle_gamma   90.00
#
_symmetry.space_group_name_H-M   'P 1'
#
loop_
_entity.id
_entity.type
_entity.pdbx_description
1 polymer ?
#
loop_
_entity_poly.entity_id
_entity_poly.type
_entity_poly.pdbx_seq_one_letter_code
_entity_poly.pdbx_strand_id
1 'polypeptide(L)'
;MLTRIVQPAPALETFLASLHLNLSRPQAEHLLQLVDGMLVADERKTLAALRRQFLDSTDPSNWADFLRISPWSVAETRDSLRRHQVAWLLESARARGLPKVLYVNLDDSLGKKDKHTAHIEPVDWFHDHNESTPRRPRYHKAFCYLECTLRAGDLTATVDLRLYLREKTVRRLNRHRTTEHRLHFRSKYYLARAILEALKPLLPADWTIYVQFDSWYASERLLKYVHRQVRAVAIIDVPAIEIIDGMVSMGWAFGV
;
A
#
# COMPACT_ATOMS: atom_id res chain seq x y z
N MET A 1 12.50 17.07 -25.95
CA MET A 1 11.37 16.90 -26.89
C MET A 1 10.22 16.33 -26.08
N LEU A 2 9.14 17.08 -25.84
CA LEU A 2 7.98 16.57 -25.09
C LEU A 2 7.20 15.64 -26.02
N THR A 3 7.33 14.35 -25.82
CA THR A 3 6.52 13.33 -26.49
C THR A 3 5.18 13.26 -25.79
N ARG A 4 4.08 13.58 -26.51
CA ARG A 4 2.72 13.43 -25.99
C ARG A 4 2.21 12.03 -26.31
N ILE A 5 1.39 11.50 -25.41
CA ILE A 5 0.70 10.23 -25.59
C ILE A 5 -0.38 10.42 -26.64
N VAL A 6 -0.30 9.68 -27.74
CA VAL A 6 -1.34 9.66 -28.81
C VAL A 6 -2.37 8.60 -28.48
N GLN A 7 -1.92 7.45 -28.01
CA GLN A 7 -2.76 6.34 -27.55
C GLN A 7 -2.09 5.63 -26.36
N PRO A 8 -2.86 5.03 -25.45
CA PRO A 8 -2.33 4.27 -24.35
C PRO A 8 -1.42 3.12 -24.79
N ALA A 9 -0.47 2.75 -23.93
CA ALA A 9 0.42 1.62 -24.21
C ALA A 9 -0.36 0.30 -24.24
N PRO A 10 -0.27 -0.53 -25.30
CA PRO A 10 -1.04 -1.79 -25.41
C PRO A 10 -0.78 -2.76 -24.25
N ALA A 11 0.43 -2.76 -23.70
CA ALA A 11 0.76 -3.57 -22.52
C ALA A 11 -0.04 -3.14 -21.29
N LEU A 12 -0.29 -1.84 -21.12
CA LEU A 12 -1.10 -1.32 -20.03
C LEU A 12 -2.58 -1.64 -20.23
N GLU A 13 -3.09 -1.55 -21.44
CA GLU A 13 -4.47 -1.98 -21.77
C GLU A 13 -4.68 -3.45 -21.41
N THR A 14 -3.77 -4.32 -21.87
CA THR A 14 -3.80 -5.75 -21.56
C THR A 14 -3.74 -6.01 -20.04
N PHE A 15 -2.87 -5.31 -19.34
CA PHE A 15 -2.77 -5.43 -17.89
C PHE A 15 -4.06 -5.01 -17.19
N LEU A 16 -4.62 -3.83 -17.50
CA LEU A 16 -5.86 -3.36 -16.87
C LEU A 16 -7.05 -4.26 -17.21
N ALA A 17 -7.12 -4.79 -18.43
CA ALA A 17 -8.15 -5.75 -18.83
C ALA A 17 -8.05 -7.06 -18.01
N SER A 18 -6.83 -7.53 -17.71
CA SER A 18 -6.61 -8.74 -16.91
C SER A 18 -7.06 -8.62 -15.45
N LEU A 19 -7.27 -7.41 -14.97
CA LEU A 19 -7.79 -7.19 -13.61
C LEU A 19 -9.30 -7.43 -13.50
N HIS A 20 -10.04 -7.54 -14.61
CA HIS A 20 -11.48 -7.78 -14.65
C HIS A 20 -12.28 -6.87 -13.72
N LEU A 21 -11.96 -5.58 -13.73
CA LEU A 21 -12.63 -4.58 -12.90
C LEU A 21 -14.06 -4.34 -13.40
N ASN A 22 -15.00 -4.22 -12.48
CA ASN A 22 -16.38 -3.88 -12.81
C ASN A 22 -16.49 -2.36 -13.09
N LEU A 23 -15.97 -1.94 -14.25
CA LEU A 23 -15.97 -0.55 -14.69
C LEU A 23 -16.79 -0.42 -15.98
N SER A 24 -17.54 0.67 -16.11
CA SER A 24 -18.08 1.05 -17.40
C SER A 24 -16.96 1.42 -18.37
N ARG A 25 -17.24 1.38 -19.67
CA ARG A 25 -16.25 1.74 -20.68
C ARG A 25 -15.61 3.13 -20.45
N PRO A 26 -16.35 4.21 -20.17
CA PRO A 26 -15.72 5.50 -19.85
C PRO A 26 -14.84 5.48 -18.60
N GLN A 27 -15.24 4.72 -17.56
CA GLN A 27 -14.43 4.56 -16.35
C GLN A 27 -13.12 3.84 -16.64
N ALA A 28 -13.15 2.78 -17.44
CA ALA A 28 -11.96 2.04 -17.85
C ALA A 28 -11.01 2.91 -18.68
N GLU A 29 -11.54 3.70 -19.63
CA GLU A 29 -10.78 4.65 -20.42
C GLU A 29 -10.12 5.74 -19.55
N HIS A 30 -10.84 6.29 -18.56
CA HIS A 30 -10.27 7.27 -17.63
C HIS A 30 -9.21 6.66 -16.72
N LEU A 31 -9.42 5.43 -16.22
CA LEU A 31 -8.42 4.72 -15.41
C LEU A 31 -7.15 4.47 -16.24
N LEU A 32 -7.30 4.00 -17.46
CA LEU A 32 -6.18 3.72 -18.37
C LEU A 32 -5.37 5.00 -18.64
N GLN A 33 -6.03 6.09 -19.02
CA GLN A 33 -5.37 7.38 -19.27
C GLN A 33 -4.68 7.90 -17.99
N LEU A 34 -5.33 7.79 -16.83
CA LEU A 34 -4.77 8.25 -15.56
C LEU A 34 -3.48 7.49 -15.21
N VAL A 35 -3.48 6.16 -15.35
CA VAL A 35 -2.32 5.32 -15.06
C VAL A 35 -1.20 5.58 -16.07
N ASP A 36 -1.52 5.64 -17.37
CA ASP A 36 -0.54 5.91 -18.43
C ASP A 36 0.12 7.29 -18.23
N GLY A 37 -0.68 8.32 -17.96
CA GLY A 37 -0.17 9.65 -17.62
C GLY A 37 0.72 9.64 -16.38
N MET A 38 0.39 8.84 -15.34
CA MET A 38 1.23 8.71 -14.15
C MET A 38 2.56 8.00 -14.42
N LEU A 39 2.61 7.06 -15.35
CA LEU A 39 3.84 6.37 -15.74
C LEU A 39 4.78 7.26 -16.55
N VAL A 40 4.23 8.12 -17.42
CA VAL A 40 5.01 8.97 -18.32
C VAL A 40 5.41 10.30 -17.68
N ALA A 41 4.63 10.83 -16.74
CA ALA A 41 4.88 12.14 -16.18
C ALA A 41 6.11 12.17 -15.26
N ASP A 42 7.12 12.97 -15.62
CA ASP A 42 8.30 13.26 -14.80
C ASP A 42 8.05 14.37 -13.77
N GLU A 43 7.03 15.22 -14.00
CA GLU A 43 6.67 16.35 -13.16
C GLU A 43 5.80 15.94 -11.96
N ARG A 44 5.32 16.94 -11.22
CA ARG A 44 4.30 16.74 -10.18
C ARG A 44 3.05 16.10 -10.78
N LYS A 45 2.65 14.95 -10.25
CA LYS A 45 1.51 14.17 -10.73
C LYS A 45 0.17 14.79 -10.30
N THR A 46 -0.10 16.00 -10.76
CA THR A 46 -1.42 16.64 -10.64
C THR A 46 -2.28 16.28 -11.86
N LEU A 47 -3.60 16.26 -11.74
CA LEU A 47 -4.48 15.97 -12.87
C LEU A 47 -4.20 16.87 -14.08
N ALA A 48 -3.92 18.14 -13.84
CA ALA A 48 -3.56 19.09 -14.91
C ALA A 48 -2.22 18.73 -15.59
N ALA A 49 -1.21 18.27 -14.82
CA ALA A 49 0.08 17.85 -15.36
C ALA A 49 -0.04 16.54 -16.14
N LEU A 50 -0.78 15.57 -15.59
CA LEU A 50 -1.03 14.28 -16.27
C LEU A 50 -1.76 14.48 -17.60
N ARG A 51 -2.77 15.35 -17.61
CA ARG A 51 -3.53 15.65 -18.82
C ARG A 51 -2.65 16.23 -19.94
N ARG A 52 -1.67 17.08 -19.62
CA ARG A 52 -0.74 17.65 -20.62
C ARG A 52 0.11 16.59 -21.33
N GLN A 53 0.17 15.36 -20.79
CA GLN A 53 0.88 14.26 -21.45
C GLN A 53 0.15 13.75 -22.69
N PHE A 54 -1.15 14.00 -22.83
CA PHE A 54 -1.97 13.50 -23.95
C PHE A 54 -2.11 14.54 -25.06
N LEU A 55 -2.12 14.07 -26.31
CA LEU A 55 -2.36 14.91 -27.49
C LEU A 55 -3.84 15.34 -27.51
N ASP A 56 -4.74 14.36 -27.45
CA ASP A 56 -6.18 14.57 -27.37
C ASP A 56 -6.65 14.31 -25.97
N SER A 57 -6.95 15.36 -25.23
CA SER A 57 -7.40 15.23 -23.85
C SER A 57 -8.88 15.57 -23.74
N THR A 58 -9.62 14.68 -23.09
CA THR A 58 -11.01 14.93 -22.65
C THR A 58 -11.06 16.13 -21.69
N ASP A 59 -12.25 16.64 -21.41
CA ASP A 59 -12.46 17.73 -20.46
C ASP A 59 -11.79 17.41 -19.10
N PRO A 60 -11.05 18.37 -18.50
CA PRO A 60 -10.37 18.16 -17.20
C PRO A 60 -11.31 17.74 -16.07
N SER A 61 -12.58 18.18 -16.13
CA SER A 61 -13.58 17.83 -15.12
C SER A 61 -13.86 16.34 -15.07
N ASN A 62 -13.83 15.64 -16.22
CA ASN A 62 -14.12 14.21 -16.30
C ASN A 62 -13.19 13.36 -15.45
N TRP A 63 -11.88 13.67 -15.43
CA TRP A 63 -10.93 12.95 -14.58
C TRP A 63 -11.14 13.24 -13.09
N ALA A 64 -11.44 14.50 -12.76
CA ALA A 64 -11.76 14.87 -11.39
C ALA A 64 -13.05 14.18 -10.92
N ASP A 65 -14.05 14.13 -11.76
CA ASP A 65 -15.33 13.48 -11.46
C ASP A 65 -15.20 11.95 -11.41
N PHE A 66 -14.39 11.35 -12.27
CA PHE A 66 -14.04 9.93 -12.18
C PHE A 66 -13.47 9.58 -10.81
N LEU A 67 -12.53 10.38 -10.29
CA LEU A 67 -11.89 10.11 -8.99
C LEU A 67 -12.78 10.45 -7.80
N ARG A 68 -13.68 11.43 -7.91
CA ARG A 68 -14.42 12.01 -6.80
C ARG A 68 -15.82 11.44 -6.64
N ILE A 69 -16.54 11.29 -7.73
CA ILE A 69 -17.98 10.96 -7.71
C ILE A 69 -18.36 9.73 -8.52
N SER A 70 -17.50 9.24 -9.41
CA SER A 70 -17.82 8.05 -10.19
C SER A 70 -17.96 6.83 -9.29
N PRO A 71 -19.00 6.00 -9.47
CA PRO A 71 -19.28 4.86 -8.61
C PRO A 71 -18.39 3.66 -8.95
N TRP A 72 -17.11 3.72 -8.59
CA TRP A 72 -16.19 2.59 -8.69
C TRP A 72 -15.63 2.22 -7.31
N SER A 73 -15.30 0.95 -7.14
CA SER A 73 -14.89 0.42 -5.86
C SER A 73 -13.37 0.33 -5.74
N VAL A 74 -12.79 1.21 -4.90
CA VAL A 74 -11.37 1.11 -4.53
C VAL A 74 -11.04 -0.23 -3.88
N ALA A 75 -11.96 -0.79 -3.10
CA ALA A 75 -11.77 -2.07 -2.45
C ALA A 75 -11.69 -3.21 -3.46
N GLU A 76 -12.61 -3.25 -4.43
CA GLU A 76 -12.61 -4.25 -5.51
C GLU A 76 -11.35 -4.14 -6.37
N THR A 77 -10.99 -2.92 -6.77
CA THR A 77 -9.75 -2.67 -7.54
C THR A 77 -8.52 -3.18 -6.81
N ARG A 78 -8.40 -2.86 -5.52
CA ARG A 78 -7.30 -3.34 -4.69
C ARG A 78 -7.28 -4.87 -4.56
N ASP A 79 -8.45 -5.50 -4.38
CA ASP A 79 -8.54 -6.95 -4.23
C ASP A 79 -8.21 -7.67 -5.54
N SER A 80 -8.62 -7.12 -6.68
CA SER A 80 -8.27 -7.65 -8.00
C SER A 80 -6.78 -7.50 -8.29
N LEU A 81 -6.22 -6.33 -8.02
CA LEU A 81 -4.78 -6.08 -8.16
C LEU A 81 -3.97 -7.03 -7.27
N ARG A 82 -4.38 -7.22 -6.01
CA ARG A 82 -3.73 -8.17 -5.09
C ARG A 82 -3.70 -9.57 -5.65
N ARG A 83 -4.85 -10.10 -6.11
CA ARG A 83 -4.92 -11.44 -6.71
C ARG A 83 -4.00 -11.57 -7.91
N HIS A 84 -4.01 -10.58 -8.79
CA HIS A 84 -3.16 -10.55 -9.98
C HIS A 84 -1.67 -10.56 -9.61
N GLN A 85 -1.25 -9.67 -8.71
CA GLN A 85 0.15 -9.55 -8.29
C GLN A 85 0.66 -10.80 -7.57
N VAL A 86 -0.15 -11.41 -6.71
CA VAL A 86 0.20 -12.67 -6.04
C VAL A 86 0.35 -13.80 -7.05
N ALA A 87 -0.62 -13.95 -7.96
CA ALA A 87 -0.56 -14.98 -9.01
C ALA A 87 0.69 -14.82 -9.88
N TRP A 88 0.92 -13.60 -10.39
CA TRP A 88 2.10 -13.27 -11.19
C TRP A 88 3.40 -13.63 -10.48
N LEU A 89 3.55 -13.22 -9.21
CA LEU A 89 4.76 -13.50 -8.42
C LEU A 89 5.02 -15.00 -8.27
N LEU A 90 3.98 -15.75 -7.88
CA LEU A 90 4.08 -17.20 -7.66
C LEU A 90 4.34 -17.97 -8.95
N GLU A 91 3.66 -17.62 -10.04
CA GLU A 91 3.88 -18.21 -11.36
C GLU A 91 5.29 -17.93 -11.89
N SER A 92 5.74 -16.66 -11.78
CA SER A 92 7.09 -16.28 -12.19
C SER A 92 8.17 -16.98 -11.37
N ALA A 93 7.97 -17.12 -10.06
CA ALA A 93 8.90 -17.81 -9.19
C ALA A 93 8.99 -19.31 -9.52
N ARG A 94 7.85 -19.96 -9.78
CA ARG A 94 7.80 -21.37 -10.22
C ARG A 94 8.47 -21.56 -11.57
N ALA A 95 8.17 -20.71 -12.55
CA ALA A 95 8.75 -20.77 -13.89
C ALA A 95 10.29 -20.63 -13.88
N ARG A 96 10.82 -19.87 -12.92
CA ARG A 96 12.26 -19.67 -12.72
C ARG A 96 12.91 -20.71 -11.80
N GLY A 97 12.16 -21.68 -11.27
CA GLY A 97 12.68 -22.69 -10.35
C GLY A 97 13.17 -22.12 -9.01
N LEU A 98 12.64 -20.97 -8.56
CA LEU A 98 13.06 -20.36 -7.31
C LEU A 98 12.64 -21.21 -6.11
N PRO A 99 13.35 -21.12 -4.97
CA PRO A 99 12.97 -21.80 -3.74
C PRO A 99 11.53 -21.47 -3.33
N LYS A 100 10.80 -22.44 -2.80
CA LYS A 100 9.43 -22.28 -2.29
C LYS A 100 9.42 -21.52 -0.96
N VAL A 101 9.93 -20.30 -0.97
CA VAL A 101 10.02 -19.40 0.18
C VAL A 101 9.40 -18.07 -0.21
N LEU A 102 8.49 -17.57 0.60
CA LEU A 102 7.79 -16.31 0.40
C LEU A 102 7.96 -15.42 1.62
N TYR A 103 8.45 -14.22 1.41
CA TYR A 103 8.49 -13.17 2.43
C TYR A 103 7.32 -12.22 2.20
N VAL A 104 6.56 -11.98 3.25
CA VAL A 104 5.46 -11.00 3.34
C VAL A 104 5.97 -9.86 4.19
N ASN A 105 6.34 -8.74 3.58
CA ASN A 105 6.87 -7.58 4.30
C ASN A 105 5.75 -6.58 4.54
N LEU A 106 5.59 -6.16 5.79
CA LEU A 106 4.64 -5.13 6.21
C LEU A 106 5.42 -3.96 6.79
N ASP A 107 5.27 -2.79 6.17
CA ASP A 107 5.91 -1.57 6.63
C ASP A 107 4.97 -0.37 6.44
N ASP A 108 5.22 0.72 7.16
CA ASP A 108 4.48 1.95 6.95
C ASP A 108 5.40 3.09 6.49
N SER A 109 4.86 3.86 5.57
CA SER A 109 5.58 4.98 4.97
C SER A 109 4.82 6.28 5.07
N LEU A 110 5.58 7.39 5.06
CA LEU A 110 5.03 8.73 5.10
C LEU A 110 5.11 9.39 3.73
N GLY A 111 3.96 9.72 3.15
CA GLY A 111 3.88 10.58 1.98
C GLY A 111 3.97 12.05 2.39
N LYS A 112 5.18 12.59 2.51
CA LYS A 112 5.44 13.98 2.94
C LYS A 112 4.74 14.99 2.04
N LYS A 113 4.20 16.04 2.63
CA LYS A 113 3.50 17.15 1.98
C LYS A 113 4.06 18.46 2.46
N ASP A 114 3.80 19.52 1.69
CA ASP A 114 4.13 20.88 2.12
C ASP A 114 3.42 21.24 3.43
N LYS A 115 4.10 22.00 4.29
CA LYS A 115 3.58 22.40 5.60
C LYS A 115 2.26 23.19 5.54
N HIS A 116 1.99 23.83 4.41
CA HIS A 116 0.76 24.59 4.17
C HIS A 116 -0.38 23.76 3.57
N THR A 117 -0.16 22.46 3.29
CA THR A 117 -1.21 21.57 2.78
C THR A 117 -2.38 21.52 3.78
N ALA A 118 -3.55 22.03 3.41
CA ALA A 118 -4.72 22.12 4.28
C ALA A 118 -5.91 21.28 3.82
N HIS A 119 -6.05 21.04 2.51
CA HIS A 119 -7.29 20.50 1.91
C HIS A 119 -7.24 19.00 1.60
N ILE A 120 -6.20 18.29 2.01
CA ILE A 120 -6.11 16.84 1.84
C ILE A 120 -6.47 16.19 3.17
N GLU A 121 -7.64 15.57 3.24
CA GLU A 121 -8.24 15.03 4.48
C GLU A 121 -7.31 14.14 5.33
N PRO A 122 -6.57 13.19 4.77
CA PRO A 122 -5.70 12.29 5.54
C PRO A 122 -4.39 12.94 6.00
N VAL A 123 -4.04 14.14 5.52
CA VAL A 123 -2.80 14.81 5.88
C VAL A 123 -2.88 15.35 7.31
N ASP A 124 -1.91 14.94 8.12
CA ASP A 124 -1.73 15.39 9.50
C ASP A 124 -0.23 15.53 9.81
N TRP A 125 0.12 15.94 11.02
CA TRP A 125 1.50 15.98 11.50
C TRP A 125 1.91 14.60 12.00
N PHE A 126 2.91 14.00 11.38
CA PHE A 126 3.50 12.73 11.79
C PHE A 126 4.93 12.95 12.28
N HIS A 127 5.29 12.21 13.33
CA HIS A 127 6.67 12.12 13.78
C HIS A 127 7.47 11.32 12.76
N ASP A 128 8.60 11.87 12.33
CA ASP A 128 9.50 11.18 11.42
C ASP A 128 10.65 10.57 12.24
N HIS A 129 10.60 9.26 12.45
CA HIS A 129 11.59 8.55 13.25
C HIS A 129 12.98 8.57 12.60
N ASN A 130 13.06 8.59 11.27
CA ASN A 130 14.32 8.56 10.53
C ASN A 130 15.08 9.89 10.61
N GLU A 131 14.35 11.01 10.69
CA GLU A 131 14.94 12.34 10.79
C GLU A 131 15.00 12.88 12.22
N SER A 132 14.41 12.16 13.17
CA SER A 132 14.34 12.56 14.57
C SER A 132 15.55 12.08 15.36
N THR A 133 15.94 12.94 16.31
CA THR A 133 16.84 12.52 17.38
C THR A 133 16.16 12.76 18.74
N PRO A 134 16.60 12.13 19.85
CA PRO A 134 16.01 12.36 21.17
C PRO A 134 15.97 13.83 21.58
N ARG A 135 16.96 14.64 21.09
CA ARG A 135 17.05 16.07 21.39
C ARG A 135 16.33 16.96 20.38
N ARG A 136 15.99 16.43 19.17
CA ARG A 136 15.35 17.19 18.09
C ARG A 136 14.30 16.34 17.38
N PRO A 137 13.10 16.20 17.95
CA PRO A 137 12.02 15.50 17.28
C PRO A 137 11.61 16.25 16.02
N ARG A 138 11.47 15.53 14.90
CA ARG A 138 11.03 16.04 13.61
C ARG A 138 9.62 15.58 13.32
N TYR A 139 8.82 16.53 12.85
CA TYR A 139 7.45 16.29 12.44
C TYR A 139 7.23 16.84 11.03
N HIS A 140 6.57 16.03 10.20
CA HIS A 140 6.19 16.46 8.86
C HIS A 140 4.69 16.37 8.67
N LYS A 141 4.14 17.31 7.88
CA LYS A 141 2.83 17.11 7.30
C LYS A 141 2.92 15.98 6.28
N ALA A 142 2.15 14.93 6.50
CA ALA A 142 2.18 13.74 5.67
C ALA A 142 0.84 13.02 5.73
N PHE A 143 0.59 12.13 4.80
CA PHE A 143 -0.30 11.00 5.00
C PHE A 143 0.55 9.76 5.27
N CYS A 144 0.02 8.85 6.07
CA CYS A 144 0.68 7.59 6.38
C CYS A 144 -0.07 6.45 5.71
N TYR A 145 0.65 5.52 5.13
CA TYR A 145 0.07 4.30 4.57
C TYR A 145 0.88 3.09 4.99
N LEU A 146 0.17 1.99 5.18
CA LEU A 146 0.76 0.68 5.40
C LEU A 146 0.84 -0.03 4.05
N GLU A 147 2.02 -0.50 3.71
CA GLU A 147 2.33 -1.25 2.50
C GLU A 147 2.58 -2.71 2.82
N CYS A 148 2.15 -3.58 1.92
CA CYS A 148 2.51 -4.98 1.94
C CYS A 148 3.19 -5.36 0.64
N THR A 149 4.43 -5.85 0.73
CA THR A 149 5.17 -6.40 -0.40
C THR A 149 5.40 -7.89 -0.21
N LEU A 150 5.32 -8.63 -1.30
CA LEU A 150 5.74 -10.03 -1.37
C LEU A 150 7.09 -10.13 -2.06
N ARG A 151 7.95 -11.03 -1.56
CA ARG A 151 9.24 -11.33 -2.19
C ARG A 151 9.47 -12.83 -2.26
N ALA A 152 9.85 -13.31 -3.46
CA ALA A 152 10.29 -14.68 -3.72
C ALA A 152 11.62 -14.63 -4.50
N GLY A 153 12.73 -14.98 -3.87
CA GLY A 153 14.06 -14.75 -4.41
C GLY A 153 14.30 -13.26 -4.66
N ASP A 154 14.57 -12.90 -5.93
CA ASP A 154 14.76 -11.53 -6.41
C ASP A 154 13.49 -10.88 -6.97
N LEU A 155 12.39 -11.63 -7.06
CA LEU A 155 11.10 -11.10 -7.47
C LEU A 155 10.42 -10.40 -6.30
N THR A 156 9.86 -9.21 -6.55
CA THR A 156 9.12 -8.44 -5.55
C THR A 156 7.86 -7.84 -6.19
N ALA A 157 6.74 -7.85 -5.44
CA ALA A 157 5.50 -7.23 -5.84
C ALA A 157 4.81 -6.55 -4.65
N THR A 158 4.36 -5.31 -4.83
CA THR A 158 3.45 -4.65 -3.86
C THR A 158 2.05 -5.19 -4.06
N VAL A 159 1.46 -5.78 -3.02
CA VAL A 159 0.18 -6.50 -3.10
C VAL A 159 -0.97 -5.83 -2.35
N ASP A 160 -0.68 -4.96 -1.41
CA ASP A 160 -1.71 -4.17 -0.70
C ASP A 160 -1.14 -2.84 -0.22
N LEU A 161 -2.03 -1.85 -0.16
CA LEU A 161 -1.73 -0.51 0.31
C LEU A 161 -2.94 0.02 1.09
N ARG A 162 -2.74 0.37 2.37
CA ARG A 162 -3.82 0.83 3.27
C ARG A 162 -3.49 2.20 3.84
N LEU A 163 -4.38 3.16 3.60
CA LEU A 163 -4.27 4.47 4.21
C LEU A 163 -4.51 4.37 5.72
N TYR A 164 -3.57 4.90 6.51
CA TYR A 164 -3.71 5.03 7.95
C TYR A 164 -4.18 6.44 8.31
N LEU A 165 -5.27 6.54 9.05
CA LEU A 165 -5.76 7.79 9.61
C LEU A 165 -5.53 7.78 11.13
N ARG A 166 -4.90 8.83 11.67
CA ARG A 166 -4.78 8.99 13.11
C ARG A 166 -6.15 9.14 13.76
N GLU A 167 -6.31 8.66 14.97
CA GLU A 167 -7.60 8.72 15.67
C GLU A 167 -8.15 10.16 15.75
N LYS A 168 -7.27 11.14 16.07
CA LYS A 168 -7.66 12.56 16.08
C LYS A 168 -8.13 13.06 14.73
N THR A 169 -7.53 12.55 13.63
CA THR A 169 -7.94 12.88 12.27
C THR A 169 -9.32 12.30 11.98
N VAL A 170 -9.58 11.04 12.34
CA VAL A 170 -10.91 10.42 12.24
C VAL A 170 -11.96 11.21 13.01
N ARG A 171 -11.66 11.59 14.26
CA ARG A 171 -12.55 12.42 15.07
C ARG A 171 -12.84 13.76 14.43
N ARG A 172 -11.83 14.43 13.85
CA ARG A 172 -11.98 15.70 13.14
C ARG A 172 -12.88 15.56 11.92
N LEU A 173 -12.64 14.57 11.08
CA LEU A 173 -13.42 14.33 9.86
C LEU A 173 -14.88 13.96 10.16
N ASN A 174 -15.12 13.23 11.24
CA ASN A 174 -16.47 12.83 11.64
C ASN A 174 -17.35 13.98 12.18
N ARG A 175 -16.79 15.14 12.48
CA ARG A 175 -17.59 16.32 12.92
C ARG A 175 -18.57 16.79 11.86
N HIS A 176 -18.27 16.57 10.59
CA HIS A 176 -19.07 17.01 9.45
C HIS A 176 -19.69 15.85 8.67
N ARG A 177 -19.67 14.62 9.23
CA ARG A 177 -20.21 13.42 8.58
C ARG A 177 -21.45 12.95 9.29
N THR A 178 -22.47 12.54 8.52
CA THR A 178 -23.65 11.86 9.05
C THR A 178 -23.26 10.51 9.66
N THR A 179 -24.12 9.96 10.51
CA THR A 179 -23.83 8.69 11.21
C THR A 179 -23.49 7.55 10.26
N GLU A 180 -24.15 7.47 9.11
CA GLU A 180 -23.95 6.44 8.08
C GLU A 180 -22.58 6.56 7.37
N HIS A 181 -22.03 7.76 7.30
CA HIS A 181 -20.77 8.04 6.62
C HIS A 181 -19.58 8.24 7.57
N ARG A 182 -19.76 7.91 8.86
CA ARG A 182 -18.68 8.04 9.83
C ARG A 182 -17.56 7.07 9.57
N LEU A 183 -16.34 7.59 9.65
CA LEU A 183 -15.12 6.79 9.60
C LEU A 183 -14.90 6.11 10.96
N HIS A 184 -14.46 4.86 10.92
CA HIS A 184 -14.00 4.14 12.10
C HIS A 184 -12.49 4.20 12.19
N PHE A 185 -11.96 4.53 13.37
CA PHE A 185 -10.53 4.45 13.61
C PHE A 185 -10.05 3.01 13.50
N ARG A 186 -8.95 2.83 12.77
CA ARG A 186 -8.26 1.54 12.63
C ARG A 186 -6.79 1.74 12.94
N SER A 187 -6.30 1.05 13.95
CA SER A 187 -4.88 1.08 14.31
C SER A 187 -4.03 0.44 13.18
N LYS A 188 -2.74 0.73 13.15
CA LYS A 188 -1.81 0.09 12.21
C LYS A 188 -1.83 -1.45 12.36
N TYR A 189 -1.93 -1.96 13.60
CA TYR A 189 -2.10 -3.40 13.87
C TYR A 189 -3.35 -3.99 13.23
N TYR A 190 -4.47 -3.27 13.31
CA TYR A 190 -5.70 -3.68 12.64
C TYR A 190 -5.52 -3.74 11.13
N LEU A 191 -4.87 -2.73 10.55
CA LEU A 191 -4.61 -2.69 9.10
C LEU A 191 -3.67 -3.82 8.67
N ALA A 192 -2.59 -4.07 9.41
CA ALA A 192 -1.67 -5.18 9.15
C ALA A 192 -2.40 -6.53 9.19
N ARG A 193 -3.20 -6.75 10.22
CA ARG A 193 -4.02 -7.96 10.33
C ARG A 193 -5.01 -8.08 9.17
N ALA A 194 -5.70 -7.02 8.80
CA ALA A 194 -6.66 -7.04 7.68
C ALA A 194 -5.98 -7.30 6.32
N ILE A 195 -4.72 -6.88 6.14
CA ILE A 195 -3.91 -7.24 4.97
C ILE A 195 -3.62 -8.74 4.98
N LEU A 196 -3.13 -9.28 6.09
CA LEU A 196 -2.83 -10.71 6.23
C LEU A 196 -4.07 -11.59 6.05
N GLU A 197 -5.22 -11.17 6.57
CA GLU A 197 -6.51 -11.86 6.36
C GLU A 197 -6.88 -11.93 4.87
N ALA A 198 -6.67 -10.84 4.14
CA ALA A 198 -6.96 -10.78 2.71
C ALA A 198 -5.94 -11.56 1.85
N LEU A 199 -4.70 -11.70 2.32
CA LEU A 199 -3.65 -12.47 1.64
C LEU A 199 -3.76 -13.98 1.89
N LYS A 200 -4.15 -14.39 3.10
CA LYS A 200 -4.18 -15.77 3.53
C LYS A 200 -4.73 -16.76 2.50
N PRO A 201 -5.89 -16.52 1.85
CA PRO A 201 -6.45 -17.45 0.86
C PRO A 201 -5.64 -17.54 -0.44
N LEU A 202 -4.72 -16.60 -0.67
CA LEU A 202 -3.88 -16.53 -1.87
C LEU A 202 -2.50 -17.13 -1.68
N LEU A 203 -2.11 -17.38 -0.42
CA LEU A 203 -0.80 -17.92 -0.09
C LEU A 203 -0.72 -19.41 -0.39
N PRO A 204 0.37 -19.91 -1.01
CA PRO A 204 0.53 -21.33 -1.34
C PRO A 204 0.78 -22.15 -0.07
N ALA A 205 0.07 -23.27 0.06
CA ALA A 205 0.16 -24.14 1.24
C ALA A 205 1.48 -24.92 1.34
N ASP A 206 2.17 -25.10 0.21
CA ASP A 206 3.40 -25.87 0.06
C ASP A 206 4.67 -25.02 0.09
N TRP A 207 4.53 -23.73 0.45
CA TRP A 207 5.65 -22.79 0.58
C TRP A 207 5.92 -22.47 2.05
N THR A 208 7.19 -22.21 2.38
CA THR A 208 7.54 -21.61 3.66
C THR A 208 7.28 -20.12 3.62
N ILE A 209 6.47 -19.62 4.54
CA ILE A 209 6.05 -18.22 4.56
C ILE A 209 6.66 -17.53 5.77
N TYR A 210 7.36 -16.43 5.51
CA TYR A 210 7.88 -15.52 6.53
C TYR A 210 7.11 -14.20 6.48
N VAL A 211 6.63 -13.71 7.62
CA VAL A 211 6.03 -12.38 7.73
C VAL A 211 7.01 -11.47 8.47
N GLN A 212 7.50 -10.46 7.77
CA GLN A 212 8.45 -9.47 8.28
C GLN A 212 7.75 -8.15 8.59
N PHE A 213 8.06 -7.56 9.71
CA PHE A 213 7.60 -6.23 10.11
C PHE A 213 8.51 -5.60 11.15
N ASP A 214 8.50 -4.26 11.23
CA ASP A 214 9.20 -3.51 12.24
C ASP A 214 8.75 -3.91 13.66
N SER A 215 9.64 -3.73 14.64
CA SER A 215 9.42 -3.95 16.07
C SER A 215 8.15 -3.24 16.61
N TRP A 216 7.76 -2.12 16.03
CA TRP A 216 6.51 -1.42 16.31
C TRP A 216 5.24 -2.25 16.10
N TYR A 217 5.31 -3.26 15.22
CA TYR A 217 4.20 -4.18 14.97
C TYR A 217 4.25 -5.43 15.85
N ALA A 218 5.34 -5.65 16.61
CA ALA A 218 5.60 -6.84 17.40
C ALA A 218 4.69 -6.95 18.63
N SER A 219 3.38 -6.98 18.43
CA SER A 219 2.43 -7.27 19.51
C SER A 219 2.18 -8.77 19.62
N GLU A 220 2.05 -9.29 20.84
CA GLU A 220 1.72 -10.69 21.10
C GLU A 220 0.51 -11.16 20.29
N ARG A 221 -0.49 -10.29 20.16
CA ARG A 221 -1.72 -10.57 19.40
C ARG A 221 -1.46 -10.77 17.91
N LEU A 222 -0.60 -9.95 17.29
CA LEU A 222 -0.25 -10.08 15.88
C LEU A 222 0.63 -11.30 15.65
N LEU A 223 1.61 -11.54 16.53
CA LEU A 223 2.49 -12.72 16.46
C LEU A 223 1.68 -14.02 16.55
N LYS A 224 0.77 -14.11 17.51
CA LYS A 224 -0.14 -15.27 17.63
C LYS A 224 -1.02 -15.44 16.39
N TYR A 225 -1.46 -14.33 15.78
CA TYR A 225 -2.24 -14.37 14.54
C TYR A 225 -1.42 -14.90 13.37
N VAL A 226 -0.20 -14.38 13.17
CA VAL A 226 0.72 -14.85 12.12
C VAL A 226 0.98 -16.35 12.26
N HIS A 227 1.37 -16.80 13.44
CA HIS A 227 1.67 -18.21 13.68
C HIS A 227 0.46 -19.13 13.51
N ARG A 228 -0.67 -18.81 14.16
CA ARG A 228 -1.83 -19.72 14.22
C ARG A 228 -2.73 -19.65 13.00
N GLN A 229 -2.91 -18.47 12.44
CA GLN A 229 -3.89 -18.24 11.37
C GLN A 229 -3.28 -18.15 9.99
N VAL A 230 -2.13 -17.52 9.85
CA VAL A 230 -1.40 -17.44 8.57
C VAL A 230 -0.52 -18.69 8.37
N ARG A 231 -0.15 -19.37 9.46
CA ARG A 231 0.78 -20.50 9.48
C ARG A 231 2.16 -20.12 8.93
N ALA A 232 2.61 -18.93 9.32
CA ALA A 232 3.87 -18.33 8.91
C ALA A 232 4.80 -18.10 10.09
N VAL A 233 6.09 -17.95 9.82
CA VAL A 233 7.10 -17.55 10.79
C VAL A 233 7.17 -16.02 10.80
N ALA A 234 7.00 -15.41 11.98
CA ALA A 234 7.18 -13.98 12.13
C ALA A 234 8.66 -13.61 12.26
N ILE A 235 9.12 -12.65 11.48
CA ILE A 235 10.44 -12.03 11.59
C ILE A 235 10.23 -10.57 12.01
N ILE A 236 10.87 -10.20 13.10
CA ILE A 236 10.81 -8.83 13.62
C ILE A 236 12.14 -8.16 13.32
N ASP A 237 12.09 -7.05 12.60
CA ASP A 237 13.26 -6.21 12.40
C ASP A 237 13.49 -5.37 13.66
N VAL A 238 14.59 -5.67 14.35
CA VAL A 238 15.01 -4.95 15.57
C VAL A 238 16.13 -4.02 15.15
N PRO A 239 16.02 -2.71 15.39
CA PRO A 239 17.12 -1.78 15.11
C PRO A 239 18.41 -2.23 15.79
N ALA A 240 19.52 -2.20 15.06
CA ALA A 240 20.84 -2.67 15.52
C ALA A 240 21.37 -1.99 16.80
N ILE A 241 20.70 -0.98 17.34
CA ILE A 241 21.07 -0.22 18.54
C ILE A 241 20.77 -0.99 19.83
N GLU A 242 19.95 -2.02 19.81
CA GLU A 242 19.62 -2.83 21.00
C GLU A 242 20.60 -3.99 21.25
N ILE A 243 21.65 -4.12 20.46
CA ILE A 243 22.69 -5.17 20.61
C ILE A 243 23.89 -4.68 21.45
N ILE A 244 23.87 -3.47 22.01
CA ILE A 244 24.94 -2.98 22.88
C ILE A 244 24.54 -3.21 24.35
N ASP A 245 25.12 -4.20 24.91
CA ASP A 245 25.37 -4.64 26.25
C ASP A 245 24.80 -6.04 26.52
N GLY A 246 25.53 -7.07 26.16
CA GLY A 246 25.63 -8.39 26.82
C GLY A 246 24.41 -9.03 27.50
N MET A 247 23.25 -8.43 27.44
CA MET A 247 21.96 -8.95 27.89
C MET A 247 21.11 -9.28 26.69
N VAL A 248 21.31 -10.48 26.15
CA VAL A 248 20.24 -11.22 25.51
C VAL A 248 19.21 -11.56 26.58
N SER A 249 18.55 -10.55 27.11
CA SER A 249 17.37 -10.74 27.93
C SER A 249 16.19 -10.90 27.00
N MET A 250 15.84 -12.16 26.79
CA MET A 250 14.67 -12.66 26.08
C MET A 250 14.61 -12.35 24.58
N GLY A 251 15.50 -12.97 23.82
CA GLY A 251 15.15 -13.45 22.52
C GLY A 251 13.91 -14.33 22.66
N TRP A 252 12.78 -13.86 22.23
CA TRP A 252 11.59 -14.69 21.99
C TRP A 252 11.84 -15.55 20.76
N ALA A 253 12.82 -16.46 20.88
CA ALA A 253 12.92 -17.59 19.99
C ALA A 253 11.74 -18.51 20.35
N PHE A 254 10.60 -18.32 19.74
CA PHE A 254 9.59 -19.37 19.65
C PHE A 254 10.04 -20.39 18.61
N GLY A 255 10.99 -21.21 19.00
CA GLY A 255 11.18 -22.51 18.42
C GLY A 255 10.11 -23.46 18.96
N VAL A 256 9.51 -24.22 18.04
CA VAL A 256 8.64 -25.38 18.13
C VAL A 256 7.22 -25.10 18.60
#